data_8f7f832a9b208020d47791827427d45a
#
_entry.id   8f7f832a9b208020d47791827427d45a
#
_cell.length_a   1.000
_cell.length_b   1.000
_cell.length_c   1.000
_cell.angle_alpha   90.00
_cell.angle_beta   90.00
_cell.angle_gamma   90.00
#
_symmetry.space_group_name_H-M   'P 1'
#
loop_
_entity.id
_entity.type
_entity.pdbx_description
1 polymer ?
#
loop_
_entity_poly.entity_id
_entity_poly.type
_entity_poly.pdbx_seq_one_letter_code
_entity_poly.pdbx_strand_id
1 'polypeptide(L)'
;YLFFRSFKAMFVSVIVVVLGVIFAFGFIVILDYKITLLTALVPPVLIVIGIPNCIFLINKFHNEYRKNNNKIKSLKIMIGKIGNITLLTNVTTATGFAAFLLTNSQSLQEFGLIASINILVIYVLSFCLIPIFFSFFSPPKHNHTKHLDRKWVVSIVDYLVFLVNNKRSAIYLVTFIAILLSIVGLNKMNLTGNLSDDFNKRDALYKDLKYFENKYKGVLPLEILVDTKKKNGLFKSY
;
A
#
# COMPACT_ATOMS: atom_id res chain seq x y z
N TYR A 1 -7.40 10.37 14.46
CA TYR A 1 -8.11 11.03 15.58
C TYR A 1 -9.52 11.48 15.15
N LEU A 2 -9.66 12.16 14.02
CA LEU A 2 -10.95 12.69 13.53
C LEU A 2 -12.04 11.61 13.39
N PHE A 3 -11.66 10.40 13.07
CA PHE A 3 -12.58 9.29 12.87
C PHE A 3 -13.08 8.72 14.22
N PHE A 4 -12.17 8.33 15.09
CA PHE A 4 -12.52 7.66 16.36
C PHE A 4 -12.75 8.60 17.54
N ARG A 5 -12.27 9.83 17.50
CA ARG A 5 -12.24 10.77 18.63
C ARG A 5 -11.65 10.15 19.90
N SER A 6 -10.75 9.18 19.74
CA SER A 6 -10.10 8.44 20.81
C SER A 6 -8.60 8.42 20.60
N PHE A 7 -7.85 9.08 21.48
CA PHE A 7 -6.40 9.04 21.46
C PHE A 7 -5.84 7.63 21.64
N LYS A 8 -6.54 6.78 22.43
CA LYS A 8 -6.13 5.38 22.64
C LYS A 8 -6.17 4.57 21.34
N ALA A 9 -7.25 4.70 20.58
CA ALA A 9 -7.40 4.02 19.29
C ALA A 9 -6.36 4.51 18.27
N MET A 10 -6.12 5.82 18.20
CA MET A 10 -5.10 6.42 17.35
C MET A 10 -3.70 5.90 17.71
N PHE A 11 -3.34 5.95 18.99
CA PHE A 11 -2.03 5.55 19.47
C PHE A 11 -1.71 4.09 19.15
N VAL A 12 -2.66 3.18 19.39
CA VAL A 12 -2.49 1.75 19.05
C VAL A 12 -2.29 1.56 17.55
N SER A 13 -3.09 2.23 16.72
CA SER A 13 -2.96 2.12 15.27
C SER A 13 -1.59 2.62 14.78
N VAL A 14 -1.09 3.72 15.35
CA VAL A 14 0.24 4.25 15.02
C VAL A 14 1.34 3.28 15.44
N ILE A 15 1.27 2.71 16.65
CA ILE A 15 2.25 1.71 17.11
C ILE A 15 2.31 0.51 16.15
N VAL A 16 1.16 -0.05 15.78
CA VAL A 16 1.10 -1.19 14.86
C VAL A 16 1.79 -0.87 13.55
N VAL A 17 1.52 0.31 12.98
CA VAL A 17 2.08 0.72 11.69
C VAL A 17 3.58 1.00 11.81
N VAL A 18 4.02 1.69 12.86
CA VAL A 18 5.45 1.96 13.11
C VAL A 18 6.23 0.65 13.27
N LEU A 19 5.71 -0.30 14.04
CA LEU A 19 6.31 -1.63 14.15
C LEU A 19 6.36 -2.33 12.78
N GLY A 20 5.30 -2.27 12.00
CA GLY A 20 5.30 -2.83 10.64
C GLY A 20 6.38 -2.23 9.75
N VAL A 21 6.61 -0.92 9.82
CA VAL A 21 7.68 -0.24 9.08
C VAL A 21 9.06 -0.66 9.59
N ILE A 22 9.24 -0.79 10.91
CA ILE A 22 10.51 -1.29 11.49
C ILE A 22 10.80 -2.72 11.00
N PHE A 23 9.80 -3.60 10.99
CA PHE A 23 9.94 -4.94 10.44
C PHE A 23 10.31 -4.92 8.95
N ALA A 24 9.74 -4.01 8.17
CA ALA A 24 10.06 -3.87 6.76
C ALA A 24 11.53 -3.53 6.53
N PHE A 25 12.06 -2.55 7.26
CA PHE A 25 13.49 -2.25 7.22
C PHE A 25 14.36 -3.41 7.71
N GLY A 26 13.91 -4.12 8.75
CA GLY A 26 14.58 -5.34 9.22
C GLY A 26 14.69 -6.40 8.11
N PHE A 27 13.62 -6.65 7.35
CA PHE A 27 13.64 -7.60 6.23
C PHE A 27 14.54 -7.13 5.08
N ILE A 28 14.58 -5.83 4.77
CA ILE A 28 15.51 -5.28 3.77
C ILE A 28 16.96 -5.62 4.13
N VAL A 29 17.32 -5.44 5.41
CA VAL A 29 18.68 -5.74 5.90
C VAL A 29 18.95 -7.24 5.92
N ILE A 30 18.02 -8.07 6.42
CA ILE A 30 18.19 -9.53 6.52
C ILE A 30 18.36 -10.17 5.13
N LEU A 31 17.66 -9.64 4.11
CA LEU A 31 17.72 -10.13 2.74
C LEU A 31 18.89 -9.52 1.94
N ASP A 32 19.72 -8.69 2.58
CA ASP A 32 20.84 -7.97 1.95
C ASP A 32 20.42 -7.15 0.71
N TYR A 33 19.20 -6.57 0.76
CA TYR A 33 18.68 -5.76 -0.32
C TYR A 33 19.13 -4.31 -0.20
N LYS A 34 19.40 -3.68 -1.33
CA LYS A 34 19.76 -2.25 -1.38
C LYS A 34 18.51 -1.38 -1.28
N ILE A 35 18.63 -0.25 -0.58
CA ILE A 35 17.56 0.73 -0.55
C ILE A 35 17.53 1.46 -1.90
N THR A 36 16.59 1.08 -2.75
CA THR A 36 16.30 1.71 -4.04
C THR A 36 15.13 2.68 -3.91
N LEU A 37 14.86 3.46 -4.97
CA LEU A 37 13.68 4.32 -5.02
C LEU A 37 12.37 3.53 -4.79
N LEU A 38 12.28 2.32 -5.34
CA LEU A 38 11.09 1.47 -5.18
C LEU A 38 10.97 0.91 -3.76
N THR A 39 12.05 0.41 -3.16
CA THR A 39 12.00 -0.09 -1.79
C THR A 39 11.72 1.01 -0.76
N ALA A 40 12.08 2.27 -1.05
CA ALA A 40 11.71 3.43 -0.26
C ALA A 40 10.19 3.71 -0.23
N LEU A 41 9.42 3.18 -1.19
CA LEU A 41 7.96 3.27 -1.21
C LEU A 41 7.28 2.25 -0.28
N VAL A 42 8.00 1.26 0.25
CA VAL A 42 7.41 0.24 1.15
C VAL A 42 6.77 0.87 2.39
N PRO A 43 7.42 1.77 3.16
CA PRO A 43 6.79 2.39 4.32
C PRO A 43 5.46 3.09 4.03
N PRO A 44 5.33 3.99 3.04
CA PRO A 44 4.05 4.58 2.67
C PRO A 44 2.97 3.54 2.34
N VAL A 45 3.30 2.51 1.59
CA VAL A 45 2.37 1.43 1.24
C VAL A 45 1.87 0.70 2.48
N LEU A 46 2.76 0.37 3.41
CA LEU A 46 2.40 -0.29 4.67
C LEU A 46 1.53 0.59 5.56
N ILE A 47 1.76 1.90 5.59
CA ILE A 47 0.91 2.85 6.32
C ILE A 47 -0.51 2.83 5.76
N VAL A 48 -0.64 2.90 4.43
CA VAL A 48 -1.94 2.92 3.73
C VAL A 48 -2.71 1.61 3.94
N ILE A 49 -2.04 0.46 4.03
CA ILE A 49 -2.68 -0.85 4.24
C ILE A 49 -2.93 -1.11 5.73
N GLY A 50 -1.99 -0.75 6.60
CA GLY A 50 -2.04 -1.04 8.03
C GLY A 50 -3.11 -0.24 8.77
N ILE A 51 -3.30 1.04 8.43
CA ILE A 51 -4.31 1.90 9.09
C ILE A 51 -5.73 1.36 8.90
N PRO A 52 -6.22 1.03 7.69
CA PRO A 52 -7.53 0.42 7.50
C PRO A 52 -7.71 -0.89 8.28
N ASN A 53 -6.70 -1.76 8.35
CA ASN A 53 -6.76 -2.98 9.13
C ASN A 53 -7.04 -2.68 10.61
N CYS A 54 -6.33 -1.72 11.20
CA CYS A 54 -6.57 -1.27 12.56
C CYS A 54 -7.98 -0.68 12.73
N ILE A 55 -8.41 0.15 11.77
CA ILE A 55 -9.73 0.80 11.79
C ILE A 55 -10.85 -0.26 11.77
N PHE A 56 -10.76 -1.28 10.93
CA PHE A 56 -11.78 -2.34 10.86
C PHE A 56 -11.91 -3.10 12.17
N LEU A 57 -10.80 -3.49 12.79
CA LEU A 57 -10.79 -4.17 14.08
C LEU A 57 -11.38 -3.31 15.19
N ILE A 58 -10.95 -2.06 15.31
CA ILE A 58 -11.40 -1.13 16.33
C ILE A 58 -12.89 -0.79 16.17
N ASN A 59 -13.33 -0.53 14.93
CA ASN A 59 -14.76 -0.28 14.65
C ASN A 59 -15.62 -1.47 15.03
N LYS A 60 -15.18 -2.68 14.71
CA LYS A 60 -15.92 -3.88 15.08
C LYS A 60 -16.01 -4.04 16.57
N PHE A 61 -14.89 -3.84 17.29
CA PHE A 61 -14.88 -3.88 18.74
C PHE A 61 -15.87 -2.86 19.34
N HIS A 62 -15.82 -1.60 18.89
CA HIS A 62 -16.73 -0.54 19.36
C HIS A 62 -18.20 -0.91 19.11
N ASN A 63 -18.52 -1.42 17.93
CA ASN A 63 -19.87 -1.82 17.57
C ASN A 63 -20.39 -2.99 18.43
N GLU A 64 -19.56 -4.02 18.63
CA GLU A 64 -19.95 -5.17 19.47
C GLU A 64 -20.03 -4.79 20.96
N TYR A 65 -19.14 -3.90 21.43
CA TYR A 65 -19.21 -3.41 22.80
C TYR A 65 -20.48 -2.61 23.05
N ARG A 66 -20.91 -1.77 22.10
CA ARG A 66 -22.18 -1.03 22.20
C ARG A 66 -23.40 -1.94 22.32
N LYS A 67 -23.35 -3.14 21.68
CA LYS A 67 -24.45 -4.12 21.71
C LYS A 67 -24.47 -4.96 22.98
N ASN A 68 -23.30 -5.42 23.41
CA ASN A 68 -23.18 -6.45 24.44
C ASN A 68 -22.79 -5.92 25.82
N ASN A 69 -22.29 -4.70 25.90
CA ASN A 69 -21.74 -4.05 27.10
C ASN A 69 -20.72 -4.92 27.88
N ASN A 70 -20.16 -5.95 27.20
CA ASN A 70 -19.20 -6.88 27.75
C ASN A 70 -17.92 -6.86 26.90
N LYS A 71 -16.81 -6.45 27.51
CA LYS A 71 -15.52 -6.24 26.87
C LYS A 71 -14.95 -7.53 26.28
N ILE A 72 -14.90 -8.59 27.08
CA ILE A 72 -14.29 -9.87 26.68
C ILE A 72 -15.10 -10.51 25.55
N LYS A 73 -16.42 -10.52 25.66
CA LYS A 73 -17.32 -11.04 24.63
C LYS A 73 -17.16 -10.27 23.33
N SER A 74 -17.04 -8.93 23.39
CA SER A 74 -16.88 -8.08 22.22
C SER A 74 -15.54 -8.27 21.52
N LEU A 75 -14.44 -8.47 22.28
CA LEU A 75 -13.12 -8.84 21.72
C LEU A 75 -13.17 -10.20 21.02
N LYS A 76 -13.78 -11.21 21.65
CA LYS A 76 -13.92 -12.55 21.04
C LYS A 76 -14.68 -12.52 19.72
N ILE A 77 -15.81 -11.76 19.68
CA ILE A 77 -16.61 -11.61 18.46
C ILE A 77 -15.85 -10.83 17.40
N MET A 78 -15.11 -9.79 17.77
CA MET A 78 -14.28 -9.02 16.85
C MET A 78 -13.24 -9.93 16.16
N ILE A 79 -12.47 -10.68 16.95
CA ILE A 79 -11.45 -11.60 16.46
C ILE A 79 -12.06 -12.63 15.50
N GLY A 80 -13.14 -13.31 15.89
CA GLY A 80 -13.76 -14.37 15.10
C GLY A 80 -14.42 -13.87 13.81
N LYS A 81 -15.08 -12.70 13.83
CA LYS A 81 -15.81 -12.20 12.64
C LYS A 81 -14.94 -11.40 11.68
N ILE A 82 -14.03 -10.59 12.19
CA ILE A 82 -13.20 -9.72 11.33
C ILE A 82 -11.88 -10.39 10.95
N GLY A 83 -11.32 -11.26 11.81
CA GLY A 83 -10.05 -11.90 11.54
C GLY A 83 -10.01 -12.59 10.17
N ASN A 84 -10.99 -13.42 9.85
CA ASN A 84 -11.04 -14.12 8.56
C ASN A 84 -11.20 -13.18 7.36
N ILE A 85 -12.04 -12.12 7.50
CA ILE A 85 -12.26 -11.16 6.41
C ILE A 85 -10.98 -10.36 6.14
N THR A 86 -10.34 -9.86 7.19
CA THR A 86 -9.09 -9.11 7.05
C THR A 86 -7.92 -9.99 6.64
N LEU A 87 -7.89 -11.27 7.04
CA LEU A 87 -6.91 -12.23 6.53
C LEU A 87 -7.02 -12.35 5.01
N LEU A 88 -8.22 -12.63 4.51
CA LEU A 88 -8.45 -12.81 3.08
C LEU A 88 -8.05 -11.57 2.28
N THR A 89 -8.43 -10.37 2.73
CA THR A 89 -8.05 -9.13 2.05
C THR A 89 -6.54 -8.88 2.07
N ASN A 90 -5.85 -9.16 3.18
CA ASN A 90 -4.40 -8.99 3.25
C ASN A 90 -3.66 -10.06 2.42
N VAL A 91 -4.12 -11.30 2.40
CA VAL A 91 -3.56 -12.36 1.53
C VAL A 91 -3.73 -11.96 0.06
N THR A 92 -4.91 -11.51 -0.35
CA THR A 92 -5.14 -11.05 -1.73
C THR A 92 -4.23 -9.87 -2.09
N THR A 93 -4.06 -8.91 -1.19
CA THR A 93 -3.17 -7.77 -1.42
C THR A 93 -1.71 -8.21 -1.49
N ALA A 94 -1.27 -9.08 -0.57
CA ALA A 94 0.09 -9.65 -0.58
C ALA A 94 0.37 -10.42 -1.88
N THR A 95 -0.59 -11.21 -2.37
CA THR A 95 -0.47 -11.91 -3.65
C THR A 95 -0.35 -10.93 -4.82
N GLY A 96 -1.08 -9.80 -4.78
CA GLY A 96 -0.95 -8.75 -5.77
C GLY A 96 0.48 -8.16 -5.83
N PHE A 97 1.10 -7.91 -4.67
CA PHE A 97 2.50 -7.47 -4.62
C PHE A 97 3.47 -8.60 -4.99
N ALA A 98 3.18 -9.85 -4.63
CA ALA A 98 3.98 -11.00 -5.02
C ALA A 98 4.01 -11.21 -6.55
N ALA A 99 3.02 -10.74 -7.30
CA ALA A 99 3.04 -10.79 -8.76
C ALA A 99 4.24 -10.03 -9.37
N PHE A 100 4.82 -9.05 -8.67
CA PHE A 100 6.05 -8.40 -9.12
C PHE A 100 7.26 -9.34 -9.16
N LEU A 101 7.23 -10.47 -8.45
CA LEU A 101 8.29 -11.49 -8.54
C LEU A 101 8.38 -12.12 -9.93
N LEU A 102 7.32 -12.04 -10.74
CA LEU A 102 7.28 -12.57 -12.11
C LEU A 102 7.87 -11.59 -13.14
N THR A 103 8.25 -10.39 -12.73
CA THR A 103 8.83 -9.38 -13.62
C THR A 103 10.33 -9.64 -13.82
N ASN A 104 10.92 -9.10 -14.91
CA ASN A 104 12.34 -9.21 -15.19
C ASN A 104 13.18 -8.10 -14.50
N SER A 105 12.56 -7.22 -13.70
CA SER A 105 13.26 -6.14 -13.01
C SER A 105 13.58 -6.55 -11.57
N GLN A 106 14.86 -6.65 -11.25
CA GLN A 106 15.33 -6.99 -9.90
C GLN A 106 14.76 -6.06 -8.83
N SER A 107 14.75 -4.75 -9.07
CA SER A 107 14.22 -3.77 -8.11
C SER A 107 12.72 -3.96 -7.84
N LEU A 108 11.93 -4.35 -8.86
CA LEU A 108 10.52 -4.67 -8.69
C LEU A 108 10.31 -5.98 -7.93
N GLN A 109 11.14 -7.00 -8.19
CA GLN A 109 11.10 -8.26 -7.45
C GLN A 109 11.38 -8.04 -5.96
N GLU A 110 12.44 -7.31 -5.64
CA GLU A 110 12.82 -6.97 -4.26
C GLU A 110 11.70 -6.19 -3.55
N PHE A 111 11.16 -5.17 -4.20
CA PHE A 111 10.02 -4.40 -3.70
C PHE A 111 8.79 -5.27 -3.46
N GLY A 112 8.42 -6.11 -4.44
CA GLY A 112 7.25 -6.98 -4.37
C GLY A 112 7.36 -8.00 -3.25
N LEU A 113 8.52 -8.61 -3.05
CA LEU A 113 8.77 -9.58 -1.98
C LEU A 113 8.64 -8.93 -0.61
N ILE A 114 9.33 -7.80 -0.40
CA ILE A 114 9.30 -7.09 0.88
C ILE A 114 7.89 -6.60 1.19
N ALA A 115 7.20 -5.98 0.24
CA ALA A 115 5.85 -5.51 0.43
C ALA A 115 4.89 -6.65 0.76
N SER A 116 4.95 -7.76 0.00
CA SER A 116 4.10 -8.94 0.20
C SER A 116 4.25 -9.53 1.61
N ILE A 117 5.48 -9.80 2.05
CA ILE A 117 5.75 -10.34 3.39
C ILE A 117 5.27 -9.37 4.46
N ASN A 118 5.59 -8.09 4.33
CA ASN A 118 5.25 -7.11 5.36
C ASN A 118 3.76 -6.80 5.46
N ILE A 119 2.98 -6.95 4.39
CA ILE A 119 1.52 -6.89 4.46
C ILE A 119 0.97 -7.98 5.37
N LEU A 120 1.49 -9.20 5.29
CA LEU A 120 1.08 -10.29 6.18
C LEU A 120 1.57 -10.04 7.62
N VAL A 121 2.79 -9.53 7.80
CA VAL A 121 3.31 -9.15 9.12
C VAL A 121 2.45 -8.08 9.77
N ILE A 122 2.08 -7.01 9.05
CA ILE A 122 1.26 -5.93 9.61
C ILE A 122 -0.15 -6.40 9.93
N TYR A 123 -0.68 -7.36 9.18
CA TYR A 123 -1.94 -8.05 9.53
C TYR A 123 -1.80 -8.78 10.87
N VAL A 124 -0.78 -9.61 11.04
CA VAL A 124 -0.54 -10.36 12.29
C VAL A 124 -0.33 -9.40 13.46
N LEU A 125 0.47 -8.35 13.27
CA LEU A 125 0.69 -7.33 14.30
C LEU A 125 -0.62 -6.64 14.71
N SER A 126 -1.44 -6.23 13.76
CA SER A 126 -2.74 -5.59 14.05
C SER A 126 -3.68 -6.55 14.75
N PHE A 127 -3.73 -7.81 14.31
CA PHE A 127 -4.59 -8.84 14.85
C PHE A 127 -4.21 -9.26 16.28
N CYS A 128 -2.93 -9.22 16.63
CA CYS A 128 -2.44 -9.53 17.97
C CYS A 128 -2.47 -8.30 18.89
N LEU A 129 -1.91 -7.17 18.46
CA LEU A 129 -1.71 -6.01 19.32
C LEU A 129 -3.03 -5.30 19.67
N ILE A 130 -3.95 -5.17 18.71
CA ILE A 130 -5.21 -4.46 18.98
C ILE A 130 -6.02 -5.13 20.09
N PRO A 131 -6.30 -6.45 20.09
CA PRO A 131 -6.99 -7.09 21.20
C PRO A 131 -6.25 -6.96 22.53
N ILE A 132 -4.91 -7.09 22.52
CA ILE A 132 -4.06 -6.97 23.71
C ILE A 132 -4.24 -5.58 24.32
N PHE A 133 -4.01 -4.50 23.58
CA PHE A 133 -4.12 -3.15 24.07
C PHE A 133 -5.55 -2.83 24.57
N PHE A 134 -6.56 -3.23 23.79
CA PHE A 134 -7.95 -3.02 24.19
C PHE A 134 -8.39 -3.89 25.37
N SER A 135 -7.70 -4.99 25.65
CA SER A 135 -7.89 -5.76 26.88
C SER A 135 -7.47 -4.99 28.12
N PHE A 136 -6.38 -4.22 28.06
CA PHE A 136 -5.90 -3.40 29.18
C PHE A 136 -6.63 -2.05 29.29
N PHE A 137 -7.07 -1.47 28.18
CA PHE A 137 -7.70 -0.16 28.20
C PHE A 137 -9.11 -0.20 28.84
N SER A 138 -9.49 0.92 29.45
CA SER A 138 -10.86 1.13 29.92
C SER A 138 -11.87 1.04 28.77
N PRO A 139 -13.09 0.58 29.00
CA PRO A 139 -14.12 0.46 27.97
C PRO A 139 -14.34 1.77 27.21
N PRO A 140 -14.73 1.70 25.93
CA PRO A 140 -14.98 2.89 25.13
C PRO A 140 -16.16 3.70 25.72
N LYS A 141 -15.97 5.02 25.84
CA LYS A 141 -17.05 5.93 26.25
C LYS A 141 -18.05 6.10 25.10
N HIS A 142 -19.29 6.45 25.42
CA HIS A 142 -20.35 6.70 24.42
C HIS A 142 -19.92 7.70 23.32
N ASN A 143 -19.11 8.69 23.66
CA ASN A 143 -18.60 9.66 22.70
C ASN A 143 -17.67 9.06 21.65
N HIS A 144 -16.99 7.94 21.94
CA HIS A 144 -16.09 7.25 20.99
C HIS A 144 -16.85 6.45 19.94
N THR A 145 -18.14 6.17 20.14
CA THR A 145 -18.99 5.41 19.21
C THR A 145 -19.90 6.30 18.36
N LYS A 146 -19.95 7.61 18.62
CA LYS A 146 -20.82 8.58 17.89
C LYS A 146 -20.50 8.68 16.39
N HIS A 147 -19.31 8.29 15.96
CA HIS A 147 -18.95 8.27 14.53
C HIS A 147 -19.77 7.26 13.72
N LEU A 148 -20.29 6.22 14.38
CA LEU A 148 -21.12 5.19 13.76
C LEU A 148 -22.51 5.72 13.36
N ASP A 149 -22.98 6.80 14.01
CA ASP A 149 -24.31 7.36 13.82
C ASP A 149 -24.28 8.74 13.11
N ARG A 150 -23.20 9.05 12.34
CA ARG A 150 -23.13 10.32 11.61
C ARG A 150 -24.19 10.39 10.52
N LYS A 151 -25.15 11.29 10.68
CA LYS A 151 -26.30 11.46 9.78
C LYS A 151 -25.91 11.61 8.30
N TRP A 152 -24.84 12.37 8.00
CA TRP A 152 -24.39 12.56 6.62
C TRP A 152 -23.84 11.27 5.99
N VAL A 153 -23.15 10.41 6.79
CA VAL A 153 -22.65 9.11 6.30
C VAL A 153 -23.83 8.17 6.03
N VAL A 154 -24.79 8.12 6.96
CA VAL A 154 -26.02 7.34 6.80
C VAL A 154 -26.79 7.82 5.55
N SER A 155 -26.95 9.13 5.37
CA SER A 155 -27.63 9.69 4.20
C SER A 155 -26.93 9.35 2.88
N ILE A 156 -25.60 9.37 2.83
CA ILE A 156 -24.84 8.94 1.63
C ILE A 156 -25.08 7.45 1.37
N VAL A 157 -25.02 6.61 2.40
CA VAL A 157 -25.25 5.16 2.26
C VAL A 157 -26.68 4.90 1.79
N ASP A 158 -27.70 5.56 2.36
CA ASP A 158 -29.09 5.43 1.98
C ASP A 158 -29.29 5.87 0.52
N TYR A 159 -28.67 6.95 0.10
CA TYR A 159 -28.70 7.41 -1.30
C TYR A 159 -28.06 6.39 -2.24
N LEU A 160 -26.92 5.80 -1.87
CA LEU A 160 -26.27 4.74 -2.67
C LEU A 160 -27.16 3.50 -2.75
N VAL A 161 -27.78 3.09 -1.65
CA VAL A 161 -28.74 1.96 -1.61
C VAL A 161 -29.94 2.26 -2.53
N PHE A 162 -30.48 3.47 -2.48
CA PHE A 162 -31.55 3.91 -3.38
C PHE A 162 -31.14 3.83 -4.85
N LEU A 163 -29.94 4.33 -5.21
CA LEU A 163 -29.40 4.25 -6.57
C LEU A 163 -29.28 2.80 -7.04
N VAL A 164 -28.69 1.93 -6.20
CA VAL A 164 -28.49 0.51 -6.54
C VAL A 164 -29.82 -0.22 -6.71
N ASN A 165 -30.83 0.09 -5.91
CA ASN A 165 -32.12 -0.59 -6.00
C ASN A 165 -32.99 -0.07 -7.14
N ASN A 166 -33.03 1.26 -7.34
CA ASN A 166 -34.03 1.87 -8.25
C ASN A 166 -33.46 2.31 -9.59
N LYS A 167 -32.13 2.49 -9.73
CA LYS A 167 -31.50 3.02 -10.96
C LYS A 167 -30.33 2.15 -11.45
N ARG A 168 -30.49 0.83 -11.44
CA ARG A 168 -29.46 -0.12 -11.90
C ARG A 168 -28.98 0.16 -13.32
N SER A 169 -29.92 0.45 -14.24
CA SER A 169 -29.59 0.77 -15.63
C SER A 169 -28.71 2.01 -15.77
N ALA A 170 -28.93 3.04 -14.93
CA ALA A 170 -28.09 4.23 -14.94
C ALA A 170 -26.67 3.92 -14.47
N ILE A 171 -26.51 3.04 -13.48
CA ILE A 171 -25.19 2.60 -13.00
C ILE A 171 -24.45 1.86 -14.11
N TYR A 172 -25.10 0.91 -14.78
CA TYR A 172 -24.50 0.19 -15.91
C TYR A 172 -24.10 1.13 -17.06
N LEU A 173 -24.95 2.11 -17.37
CA LEU A 173 -24.64 3.11 -18.40
C LEU A 173 -23.41 3.94 -18.07
N VAL A 174 -23.36 4.47 -16.83
CA VAL A 174 -22.21 5.27 -16.37
C VAL A 174 -20.91 4.43 -16.38
N THR A 175 -20.98 3.19 -15.89
CA THR A 175 -19.84 2.26 -15.90
C THR A 175 -19.38 1.96 -17.33
N PHE A 176 -20.32 1.73 -18.24
CA PHE A 176 -20.02 1.46 -19.65
C PHE A 176 -19.34 2.67 -20.33
N ILE A 177 -19.86 3.87 -20.09
CA ILE A 177 -19.24 5.12 -20.59
C ILE A 177 -17.84 5.29 -20.01
N ALA A 178 -17.65 5.04 -18.71
CA ALA A 178 -16.34 5.13 -18.07
C ALA A 178 -15.33 4.14 -18.70
N ILE A 179 -15.75 2.91 -19.00
CA ILE A 179 -14.91 1.92 -19.69
C ILE A 179 -14.53 2.40 -21.09
N LEU A 180 -15.49 2.92 -21.87
CA LEU A 180 -15.20 3.45 -23.21
C LEU A 180 -14.20 4.61 -23.17
N LEU A 181 -14.39 5.55 -22.25
CA LEU A 181 -13.44 6.66 -22.05
C LEU A 181 -12.05 6.17 -21.65
N SER A 182 -11.96 5.12 -20.81
CA SER A 182 -10.70 4.51 -20.40
C SER A 182 -9.99 3.86 -21.59
N ILE A 183 -10.70 3.16 -22.46
CA ILE A 183 -10.14 2.56 -23.69
C ILE A 183 -9.56 3.64 -24.61
N VAL A 184 -10.32 4.74 -24.81
CA VAL A 184 -9.84 5.88 -25.60
C VAL A 184 -8.60 6.52 -24.97
N GLY A 185 -8.55 6.61 -23.63
CA GLY A 185 -7.39 7.09 -22.88
C GLY A 185 -6.16 6.22 -23.07
N LEU A 186 -6.32 4.89 -23.02
CA LEU A 186 -5.22 3.93 -23.23
C LEU A 186 -4.58 4.08 -24.61
N ASN A 187 -5.40 4.32 -25.66
CA ASN A 187 -4.88 4.53 -27.02
C ASN A 187 -4.05 5.82 -27.18
N LYS A 188 -4.16 6.76 -26.23
CA LYS A 188 -3.38 8.01 -26.22
C LYS A 188 -2.17 7.97 -25.29
N MET A 189 -1.94 6.85 -24.60
CA MET A 189 -0.76 6.72 -23.74
C MET A 189 0.52 6.57 -24.57
N ASN A 190 1.40 7.52 -24.43
CA ASN A 190 2.77 7.42 -24.94
C ASN A 190 3.64 6.77 -23.87
N LEU A 191 4.11 5.56 -24.15
CA LEU A 191 5.09 4.88 -23.30
C LEU A 191 6.48 5.43 -23.67
N THR A 192 6.97 6.36 -22.88
CA THR A 192 8.35 6.85 -23.00
C THR A 192 9.22 6.12 -21.98
N GLY A 193 10.24 5.40 -22.46
CA GLY A 193 11.24 4.75 -21.61
C GLY A 193 12.39 5.69 -21.21
N ASN A 194 12.23 6.98 -21.33
CA ASN A 194 13.28 7.95 -21.02
C ASN A 194 13.41 8.17 -19.52
N LEU A 195 14.53 7.72 -18.96
CA LEU A 195 14.88 7.93 -17.54
C LEU A 195 14.97 9.42 -17.16
N SER A 196 15.22 10.29 -18.14
CA SER A 196 15.31 11.73 -17.93
C SER A 196 13.96 12.40 -17.61
N ASP A 197 12.83 11.82 -18.01
CA ASP A 197 11.50 12.41 -17.83
C ASP A 197 11.01 12.32 -16.38
N ASP A 198 11.59 11.42 -15.57
CA ASP A 198 11.25 11.26 -14.14
C ASP A 198 11.87 12.35 -13.24
N PHE A 199 12.81 13.13 -13.75
CA PHE A 199 13.46 14.19 -12.97
C PHE A 199 12.73 15.52 -13.08
N ASN A 200 12.77 16.31 -12.01
CA ASN A 200 12.19 17.64 -12.01
C ASN A 200 12.96 18.53 -13.02
N LYS A 201 12.24 19.13 -13.96
CA LYS A 201 12.79 20.01 -15.01
C LYS A 201 13.66 21.19 -14.50
N ARG A 202 13.54 21.53 -13.21
CA ARG A 202 14.34 22.60 -12.55
C ARG A 202 15.66 22.10 -12.00
N ASP A 203 15.86 20.80 -11.88
CA ASP A 203 17.06 20.19 -11.33
C ASP A 203 18.27 20.35 -12.28
N ALA A 204 19.44 20.61 -11.70
CA ALA A 204 20.69 20.67 -12.47
C ALA A 204 20.95 19.36 -13.22
N LEU A 205 20.71 18.23 -12.54
CA LEU A 205 20.84 16.89 -13.13
C LEU A 205 19.97 16.69 -14.38
N TYR A 206 18.72 17.20 -14.37
CA TYR A 206 17.84 17.14 -15.54
C TYR A 206 18.41 17.92 -16.72
N LYS A 207 18.94 19.11 -16.46
CA LYS A 207 19.53 19.97 -17.51
C LYS A 207 20.76 19.31 -18.13
N ASP A 208 21.62 18.72 -17.31
CA ASP A 208 22.83 18.01 -17.75
C ASP A 208 22.47 16.76 -18.57
N LEU A 209 21.53 15.94 -18.07
CA LEU A 209 21.03 14.79 -18.80
C LEU A 209 20.42 15.19 -20.15
N LYS A 210 19.60 16.25 -20.16
CA LYS A 210 18.98 16.76 -21.38
C LYS A 210 19.99 17.33 -22.38
N TYR A 211 21.06 17.95 -21.89
CA TYR A 211 22.19 18.38 -22.73
C TYR A 211 22.88 17.19 -23.40
N PHE A 212 23.18 16.12 -22.62
CA PHE A 212 23.78 14.91 -23.17
C PHE A 212 22.86 14.21 -24.18
N GLU A 213 21.57 14.08 -23.86
CA GLU A 213 20.57 13.50 -24.74
C GLU A 213 20.51 14.22 -26.09
N ASN A 214 20.47 15.55 -26.07
CA ASN A 214 20.40 16.36 -27.28
C ASN A 214 21.71 16.32 -28.10
N LYS A 215 22.87 16.32 -27.41
CA LYS A 215 24.16 16.40 -28.08
C LYS A 215 24.69 15.04 -28.58
N TYR A 216 24.42 13.98 -27.81
CA TYR A 216 24.93 12.63 -28.08
C TYR A 216 23.84 11.62 -28.48
N LYS A 217 22.59 12.05 -28.60
CA LYS A 217 21.42 11.24 -28.95
C LYS A 217 21.16 10.05 -28.02
N GLY A 218 21.63 10.13 -26.79
CA GLY A 218 21.42 9.13 -25.75
C GLY A 218 22.11 9.50 -24.45
N VAL A 219 21.59 9.00 -23.35
CA VAL A 219 22.10 9.23 -21.97
C VAL A 219 22.76 7.98 -21.40
N LEU A 220 22.49 6.81 -21.99
CA LEU A 220 23.06 5.55 -21.55
C LEU A 220 24.44 5.34 -22.21
N PRO A 221 25.52 5.17 -21.42
CA PRO A 221 26.82 4.82 -21.97
C PRO A 221 26.74 3.43 -22.61
N LEU A 222 27.28 3.30 -23.83
CA LEU A 222 27.50 2.00 -24.46
C LEU A 222 28.80 1.43 -23.90
N GLU A 223 28.72 0.50 -22.97
CA GLU A 223 29.87 -0.25 -22.50
C GLU A 223 30.11 -1.50 -23.39
N ILE A 224 31.22 -1.53 -24.10
CA ILE A 224 31.62 -2.70 -24.88
C ILE A 224 32.70 -3.43 -24.10
N LEU A 225 32.32 -4.53 -23.44
CA LEU A 225 33.27 -5.45 -22.80
C LEU A 225 33.85 -6.41 -23.83
N VAL A 226 35.12 -6.19 -24.20
CA VAL A 226 35.87 -7.10 -25.07
C VAL A 226 36.72 -8.02 -24.21
N ASP A 227 36.28 -9.25 -23.99
CA ASP A 227 37.09 -10.27 -23.34
C ASP A 227 38.11 -10.84 -24.36
N THR A 228 39.33 -10.39 -24.25
CA THR A 228 40.43 -10.88 -25.15
C THR A 228 40.96 -12.23 -24.73
N LYS A 229 40.50 -12.83 -23.62
CA LYS A 229 40.99 -14.10 -23.01
C LYS A 229 42.51 -14.18 -22.82
N LYS A 230 43.20 -13.05 -22.97
CA LYS A 230 44.66 -12.93 -22.81
C LYS A 230 45.00 -11.78 -21.87
N LYS A 231 45.93 -11.98 -20.97
CA LYS A 231 46.47 -10.93 -20.09
C LYS A 231 47.16 -9.86 -20.98
N ASN A 232 46.67 -8.62 -20.94
CA ASN A 232 47.11 -7.48 -21.77
C ASN A 232 46.80 -7.61 -23.28
N GLY A 233 45.74 -8.30 -23.67
CA GLY A 233 45.40 -8.54 -25.09
C GLY A 233 45.15 -7.30 -25.94
N LEU A 234 44.80 -6.16 -25.33
CA LEU A 234 44.56 -4.87 -26.01
C LEU A 234 45.86 -4.08 -26.30
N PHE A 235 46.98 -4.42 -25.67
CA PHE A 235 48.23 -3.65 -25.78
C PHE A 235 49.32 -4.40 -26.54
N LYS A 236 49.05 -5.57 -27.13
CA LYS A 236 49.98 -6.18 -28.06
C LYS A 236 49.68 -5.64 -29.47
N SER A 237 50.36 -4.55 -29.83
CA SER A 237 50.54 -4.23 -31.26
C SER A 237 51.32 -5.37 -31.95
N TYR A 238 50.96 -5.64 -33.17
CA TYR A 238 51.65 -6.53 -34.09
C TYR A 238 53.08 -6.07 -34.27
#